data_3c29e78bd93dbb4f324a1e7c5e49f009
#
_entry.id   3c29e78bd93dbb4f324a1e7c5e49f009
#
_cell.length_a   1.000
_cell.length_b   1.000
_cell.length_c   1.000
_cell.angle_alpha   90.00
_cell.angle_beta   90.00
_cell.angle_gamma   90.00
#
_symmetry.space_group_name_H-M   'P 1'
#
loop_
_entity.id
_entity.type
_entity.pdbx_description
1 polymer ?
#
loop_
_entity_poly.entity_id
_entity_poly.type
_entity_poly.pdbx_seq_one_letter_code
_entity_poly.pdbx_strand_id
1 'polypeptide(L)'
;MLPNALPAEMFHEWEKSHGVNTQQVDITGADDVRQKLKNYEIDGFVLNESPQWERDNISPAILIGGSYNYFAVSKKRPDLKEELDQVMQKIERENPFYTDDLYKRYLSANSLETLTDEEQNWLEQHGAVRIGYLKNDVGISLVDTESEKPVGIINDYISLVSGYLGEQAIEFQLTGFESQEKELQALKDNRIDKIFHMNQNPYEAEQNDIVLSNTVFEINVAVLTGVKKFDENKENTVAVSRNNLLGKWYISFNYPFWKIKEYDSSAEADKAVQSGEADCFVAKAGQSLKTLEDSKMRSIFLTKSGASCFAVTRENTTLMNILNKTIQTLPASRLSSQFCVYENAPGKVTLAEYIKDNLRAVSIWFVSVVLVIVWIIVYLLIQARKAQIQAEKANAAKSDFLFNMSHDIRTPMNALLGYSELITMSSMST
;
A
#
# COMPACT_ATOMS: atom_id res chain seq x y z
N MET A 1 37.25 -14.37 4.95
CA MET A 1 36.71 -14.01 3.61
C MET A 1 37.68 -14.51 2.56
N LEU A 2 37.23 -15.03 1.42
CA LEU A 2 38.18 -15.36 0.33
C LEU A 2 38.69 -14.05 -0.27
N PRO A 3 40.00 -13.78 -0.27
CA PRO A 3 40.51 -12.53 -0.78
C PRO A 3 40.26 -12.40 -2.29
N ASN A 4 39.89 -11.19 -2.73
CA ASN A 4 39.56 -10.85 -4.13
C ASN A 4 38.33 -11.54 -4.74
N ALA A 5 37.39 -11.97 -3.92
CA ALA A 5 36.09 -12.46 -4.40
C ALA A 5 35.10 -11.30 -4.51
N LEU A 6 34.22 -11.32 -5.53
CA LEU A 6 33.20 -10.31 -5.73
C LEU A 6 32.34 -10.02 -4.47
N PRO A 7 31.95 -11.04 -3.67
CA PRO A 7 31.23 -10.80 -2.41
C PRO A 7 32.02 -9.97 -1.40
N ALA A 8 33.37 -10.07 -1.41
CA ALA A 8 34.20 -9.28 -0.51
C ALA A 8 34.19 -7.79 -0.88
N GLU A 9 34.28 -7.45 -2.16
CA GLU A 9 34.21 -6.07 -2.64
C GLU A 9 32.85 -5.45 -2.34
N MET A 10 31.77 -6.19 -2.61
CA MET A 10 30.40 -5.75 -2.30
C MET A 10 30.20 -5.50 -0.81
N PHE A 11 30.77 -6.36 0.05
CA PHE A 11 30.69 -6.18 1.50
C PHE A 11 31.47 -4.94 1.96
N HIS A 12 32.66 -4.67 1.42
CA HIS A 12 33.42 -3.46 1.74
C HIS A 12 32.65 -2.17 1.36
N GLU A 13 32.01 -2.16 0.20
CA GLU A 13 31.18 -1.04 -0.20
C GLU A 13 29.98 -0.88 0.74
N TRP A 14 29.39 -1.99 1.15
CA TRP A 14 28.30 -2.01 2.10
C TRP A 14 28.74 -1.49 3.47
N GLU A 15 29.86 -1.98 4.04
CA GLU A 15 30.44 -1.49 5.30
C GLU A 15 30.65 0.03 5.27
N LYS A 16 31.26 0.52 4.19
CA LYS A 16 31.55 1.95 4.02
C LYS A 16 30.28 2.78 3.97
N SER A 17 29.26 2.30 3.27
CA SER A 17 27.99 3.02 3.11
C SER A 17 27.16 3.05 4.40
N HIS A 18 27.31 2.05 5.26
CA HIS A 18 26.55 1.92 6.51
C HIS A 18 27.34 2.34 7.76
N GLY A 19 28.60 2.77 7.59
CA GLY A 19 29.44 3.18 8.72
C GLY A 19 29.78 2.03 9.68
N VAL A 20 29.71 0.80 9.20
CA VAL A 20 30.06 -0.41 9.96
C VAL A 20 31.54 -0.71 9.78
N ASN A 21 32.19 -1.19 10.84
CA ASN A 21 33.59 -1.59 10.79
C ASN A 21 33.72 -3.01 11.36
N THR A 22 34.10 -3.97 10.53
CA THR A 22 34.27 -5.36 10.93
C THR A 22 35.74 -5.78 10.89
N GLN A 23 36.10 -6.71 11.77
CA GLN A 23 37.41 -7.36 11.73
C GLN A 23 37.33 -8.56 10.78
N GLN A 24 38.11 -8.53 9.72
CA GLN A 24 38.13 -9.63 8.76
C GLN A 24 39.06 -10.75 9.22
N VAL A 25 38.57 -11.97 9.06
CA VAL A 25 39.30 -13.21 9.36
C VAL A 25 39.40 -14.03 8.08
N ASP A 26 40.61 -14.50 7.77
CA ASP A 26 40.83 -15.36 6.62
C ASP A 26 40.21 -16.75 6.83
N ILE A 27 39.58 -17.26 5.78
CA ILE A 27 38.98 -18.58 5.72
C ILE A 27 39.61 -19.41 4.59
N THR A 28 39.78 -20.70 4.81
CA THR A 28 40.41 -21.62 3.85
C THR A 28 39.39 -22.45 3.06
N GLY A 29 38.14 -22.49 3.50
CA GLY A 29 37.04 -23.20 2.83
C GLY A 29 35.80 -23.37 3.70
N ALA A 30 34.79 -24.06 3.18
CA ALA A 30 33.52 -24.22 3.84
C ALA A 30 33.60 -24.91 5.21
N ASP A 31 34.47 -25.91 5.36
CA ASP A 31 34.62 -26.61 6.63
C ASP A 31 35.27 -25.74 7.70
N ASP A 32 36.22 -24.88 7.31
CA ASP A 32 36.82 -23.90 8.18
C ASP A 32 35.81 -22.87 8.68
N VAL A 33 34.91 -22.41 7.80
CA VAL A 33 33.80 -21.50 8.16
C VAL A 33 32.90 -22.17 9.20
N ARG A 34 32.46 -23.41 8.97
CA ARG A 34 31.59 -24.15 9.90
C ARG A 34 32.22 -24.29 11.29
N GLN A 35 33.51 -24.64 11.33
CA GLN A 35 34.23 -24.76 12.60
C GLN A 35 34.37 -23.43 13.32
N LYS A 36 34.77 -22.39 12.62
CA LYS A 36 34.91 -21.04 13.21
C LYS A 36 33.62 -20.47 13.73
N LEU A 37 32.49 -20.62 13.00
CA LEU A 37 31.17 -20.22 13.48
C LEU A 37 30.76 -21.02 14.73
N LYS A 38 30.93 -22.35 14.70
CA LYS A 38 30.60 -23.23 15.84
C LYS A 38 31.41 -22.91 17.09
N ASN A 39 32.65 -22.49 16.91
CA ASN A 39 33.56 -22.13 18.00
C ASN A 39 33.43 -20.65 18.43
N TYR A 40 32.52 -19.87 17.81
CA TYR A 40 32.41 -18.44 18.03
C TYR A 40 33.68 -17.64 17.75
N GLU A 41 34.50 -18.11 16.81
CA GLU A 41 35.72 -17.43 16.36
C GLU A 41 35.40 -16.35 15.31
N ILE A 42 34.24 -16.45 14.63
CA ILE A 42 33.66 -15.48 13.72
C ILE A 42 32.17 -15.34 14.01
N ASP A 43 31.66 -14.12 13.87
CA ASP A 43 30.23 -13.82 14.06
C ASP A 43 29.39 -14.07 12.80
N GLY A 44 30.03 -14.01 11.64
CA GLY A 44 29.37 -14.21 10.34
C GLY A 44 30.37 -14.33 9.20
N PHE A 45 29.88 -14.60 8.02
CA PHE A 45 30.70 -14.63 6.81
C PHE A 45 29.88 -14.23 5.58
N VAL A 46 30.58 -13.75 4.55
CA VAL A 46 29.96 -13.29 3.30
C VAL A 46 30.11 -14.34 2.22
N LEU A 47 29.01 -14.72 1.59
CA LEU A 47 28.98 -15.75 0.55
C LEU A 47 27.78 -15.57 -0.38
N ASN A 48 27.78 -16.34 -1.45
CA ASN A 48 26.59 -16.52 -2.27
C ASN A 48 25.63 -17.49 -1.58
N GLU A 49 24.32 -17.27 -1.77
CA GLU A 49 23.28 -18.16 -1.31
C GLU A 49 23.51 -19.60 -1.81
N SER A 50 23.36 -20.57 -0.91
CA SER A 50 23.50 -21.99 -1.22
C SER A 50 22.69 -22.84 -0.26
N PRO A 51 21.94 -23.84 -0.75
CA PRO A 51 21.17 -24.77 0.08
C PRO A 51 22.01 -25.56 1.09
N GLN A 52 23.31 -25.61 0.88
CA GLN A 52 24.23 -26.33 1.77
C GLN A 52 24.34 -25.65 3.13
N TRP A 53 24.22 -24.32 3.19
CA TRP A 53 24.33 -23.58 4.44
C TRP A 53 23.12 -23.79 5.33
N GLU A 54 21.93 -23.90 4.73
CA GLU A 54 20.70 -24.21 5.46
C GLU A 54 20.76 -25.59 6.11
N ARG A 55 21.33 -26.58 5.41
CA ARG A 55 21.57 -27.91 5.99
C ARG A 55 22.52 -27.89 7.18
N ASP A 56 23.37 -26.87 7.25
CA ASP A 56 24.30 -26.66 8.35
C ASP A 56 23.71 -25.73 9.45
N ASN A 57 22.40 -25.40 9.41
CA ASN A 57 21.71 -24.46 10.28
C ASN A 57 22.31 -23.04 10.25
N ILE A 58 22.82 -22.64 9.08
CA ILE A 58 23.33 -21.31 8.86
C ILE A 58 22.33 -20.55 8.01
N SER A 59 21.76 -19.48 8.57
CA SER A 59 20.75 -18.64 7.91
C SER A 59 21.35 -17.34 7.41
N PRO A 60 20.88 -16.81 6.27
CA PRO A 60 21.27 -15.49 5.80
C PRO A 60 20.78 -14.41 6.78
N ALA A 61 21.67 -13.48 7.15
CA ALA A 61 21.36 -12.37 8.05
C ALA A 61 21.03 -11.08 7.29
N ILE A 62 21.81 -10.77 6.25
CA ILE A 62 21.68 -9.53 5.46
C ILE A 62 21.93 -9.85 3.98
N LEU A 63 21.09 -9.30 3.11
CA LEU A 63 21.37 -9.25 1.68
C LEU A 63 22.21 -8.00 1.38
N ILE A 64 23.47 -8.18 1.05
CA ILE A 64 24.42 -7.09 0.74
C ILE A 64 24.47 -6.72 -0.74
N GLY A 65 23.85 -7.52 -1.61
CA GLY A 65 23.75 -7.30 -3.04
C GLY A 65 23.52 -8.59 -3.82
N GLY A 66 23.33 -8.45 -5.12
CA GLY A 66 23.17 -9.58 -6.03
C GLY A 66 24.14 -9.48 -7.22
N SER A 67 24.48 -10.61 -7.81
CA SER A 67 25.28 -10.66 -9.04
C SER A 67 24.47 -11.34 -10.16
N TYR A 68 24.60 -10.80 -11.37
CA TYR A 68 24.01 -11.41 -12.55
C TYR A 68 24.92 -12.50 -13.08
N ASN A 69 24.33 -13.62 -13.43
CA ASN A 69 25.03 -14.69 -14.16
C ASN A 69 24.71 -14.56 -15.65
N TYR A 70 25.73 -14.72 -16.46
CA TYR A 70 25.62 -14.59 -17.93
C TYR A 70 26.15 -15.83 -18.62
N PHE A 71 25.50 -16.22 -19.71
CA PHE A 71 26.09 -17.15 -20.64
C PHE A 71 27.19 -16.46 -21.47
N ALA A 72 28.42 -16.92 -21.33
CA ALA A 72 29.52 -16.43 -22.13
C ALA A 72 29.60 -17.20 -23.45
N VAL A 73 29.45 -16.47 -24.56
CA VAL A 73 29.54 -17.03 -25.90
C VAL A 73 30.76 -16.43 -26.63
N SER A 74 31.46 -17.25 -27.41
CA SER A 74 32.57 -16.78 -28.22
C SER A 74 32.12 -15.67 -29.19
N LYS A 75 32.88 -14.59 -29.27
CA LYS A 75 32.65 -13.52 -30.26
C LYS A 75 32.63 -14.00 -31.70
N LYS A 76 33.17 -15.20 -31.99
CA LYS A 76 33.15 -15.84 -33.32
C LYS A 76 31.84 -16.58 -33.61
N ARG A 77 30.92 -16.65 -32.64
CA ARG A 77 29.63 -17.35 -32.76
C ARG A 77 28.45 -16.40 -32.36
N PRO A 78 28.26 -15.31 -33.12
CA PRO A 78 27.14 -14.40 -32.89
C PRO A 78 25.79 -15.10 -33.14
N ASP A 79 25.73 -16.09 -34.00
CA ASP A 79 24.60 -16.98 -34.26
C ASP A 79 24.12 -17.66 -32.97
N LEU A 80 25.04 -18.23 -32.21
CA LEU A 80 24.72 -18.91 -30.95
C LEU A 80 24.20 -17.93 -29.89
N LYS A 81 24.74 -16.71 -29.86
CA LYS A 81 24.23 -15.67 -28.95
C LYS A 81 22.79 -15.32 -29.26
N GLU A 82 22.47 -15.10 -30.55
CA GLU A 82 21.12 -14.75 -30.97
C GLU A 82 20.12 -15.88 -30.69
N GLU A 83 20.53 -17.13 -30.90
CA GLU A 83 19.71 -18.31 -30.62
C GLU A 83 19.44 -18.43 -29.10
N LEU A 84 20.43 -18.23 -28.23
CA LEU A 84 20.27 -18.22 -26.79
C LEU A 84 19.35 -17.10 -26.33
N ASP A 85 19.53 -15.89 -26.83
CA ASP A 85 18.66 -14.75 -26.49
C ASP A 85 17.18 -15.02 -26.85
N GLN A 86 16.94 -15.62 -28.04
CA GLN A 86 15.59 -15.98 -28.46
C GLN A 86 14.97 -17.08 -27.60
N VAL A 87 15.77 -18.09 -27.23
CA VAL A 87 15.31 -19.19 -26.33
C VAL A 87 15.00 -18.65 -24.94
N MET A 88 15.84 -17.79 -24.38
CA MET A 88 15.59 -17.19 -23.07
C MET A 88 14.31 -16.35 -23.08
N GLN A 89 14.12 -15.50 -24.09
CA GLN A 89 12.89 -14.72 -24.24
C GLN A 89 11.64 -15.60 -24.42
N LYS A 90 11.78 -16.73 -25.10
CA LYS A 90 10.69 -17.69 -25.26
C LYS A 90 10.34 -18.33 -23.92
N ILE A 91 11.33 -18.76 -23.14
CA ILE A 91 11.12 -19.36 -21.83
C ILE A 91 10.43 -18.36 -20.89
N GLU A 92 10.91 -17.12 -20.80
CA GLU A 92 10.29 -16.07 -19.97
C GLU A 92 8.84 -15.78 -20.36
N ARG A 93 8.51 -15.86 -21.65
CA ARG A 93 7.14 -15.63 -22.13
C ARG A 93 6.22 -16.81 -21.87
N GLU A 94 6.71 -18.05 -22.05
CA GLU A 94 5.90 -19.27 -21.90
C GLU A 94 5.75 -19.69 -20.43
N ASN A 95 6.77 -19.45 -19.62
CA ASN A 95 6.76 -19.69 -18.18
C ASN A 95 7.48 -18.57 -17.44
N PRO A 96 6.78 -17.50 -17.05
CA PRO A 96 7.36 -16.38 -16.29
C PRO A 96 7.99 -16.80 -14.94
N PHE A 97 7.63 -17.97 -14.42
CA PHE A 97 8.12 -18.54 -13.17
C PHE A 97 9.17 -19.63 -13.36
N TYR A 98 9.74 -19.76 -14.56
CA TYR A 98 10.71 -20.80 -14.86
C TYR A 98 11.95 -20.77 -13.95
N THR A 99 12.43 -19.57 -13.64
CA THR A 99 13.55 -19.38 -12.71
C THR A 99 13.22 -19.89 -11.31
N ASP A 100 11.99 -19.64 -10.83
CA ASP A 100 11.52 -20.13 -9.54
C ASP A 100 11.39 -21.65 -9.52
N ASP A 101 10.91 -22.25 -10.63
CA ASP A 101 10.84 -23.69 -10.77
C ASP A 101 12.22 -24.35 -10.75
N LEU A 102 13.22 -23.68 -11.37
CA LEU A 102 14.62 -24.13 -11.32
C LEU A 102 15.18 -23.97 -9.91
N TYR A 103 14.94 -22.84 -9.26
CA TYR A 103 15.37 -22.61 -7.88
C TYR A 103 14.83 -23.71 -6.96
N LYS A 104 13.53 -23.97 -7.02
CA LYS A 104 12.89 -25.04 -6.25
C LYS A 104 13.50 -26.42 -6.54
N ARG A 105 13.78 -26.73 -7.81
CA ARG A 105 14.28 -28.04 -8.23
C ARG A 105 15.72 -28.29 -7.82
N TYR A 106 16.57 -27.28 -7.86
CA TYR A 106 18.03 -27.45 -7.76
C TYR A 106 18.65 -26.74 -6.57
N LEU A 107 18.06 -25.68 -6.09
CA LEU A 107 18.60 -24.85 -5.02
C LEU A 107 17.82 -24.98 -3.71
N SER A 108 16.52 -25.24 -3.73
CA SER A 108 15.84 -25.62 -2.51
C SER A 108 16.27 -27.01 -2.09
N ALA A 109 16.72 -27.15 -0.85
CA ALA A 109 17.08 -28.44 -0.33
C ALA A 109 15.85 -29.38 -0.37
N ASN A 110 15.99 -30.59 -0.90
CA ASN A 110 14.93 -31.62 -0.91
C ASN A 110 14.46 -32.05 0.51
N SER A 111 14.97 -31.38 1.54
CA SER A 111 14.62 -31.59 2.95
C SER A 111 13.42 -30.78 3.43
N LEU A 112 12.76 -30.03 2.54
CA LEU A 112 11.64 -29.16 2.84
C LEU A 112 10.31 -29.86 3.03
N GLU A 113 10.29 -31.15 2.80
CA GLU A 113 9.01 -31.85 2.61
C GLU A 113 8.23 -32.06 3.89
N THR A 114 8.86 -31.96 5.05
CA THR A 114 8.14 -32.16 6.30
C THR A 114 8.68 -31.35 7.45
N LEU A 115 7.76 -30.78 8.21
CA LEU A 115 8.08 -30.28 9.54
C LEU A 115 8.62 -31.47 10.38
N THR A 116 9.61 -31.22 11.21
CA THR A 116 10.10 -32.24 12.14
C THR A 116 9.01 -32.57 13.15
N ASP A 117 9.12 -33.74 13.80
CA ASP A 117 8.17 -34.14 14.87
C ASP A 117 8.10 -33.07 15.98
N GLU A 118 9.23 -32.41 16.29
CA GLU A 118 9.27 -31.31 17.27
C GLU A 118 8.48 -30.10 16.79
N GLU A 119 8.62 -29.69 15.53
CA GLU A 119 7.90 -28.55 14.94
C GLU A 119 6.40 -28.86 14.80
N GLN A 120 6.02 -30.08 14.44
CA GLN A 120 4.63 -30.52 14.40
C GLN A 120 4.00 -30.49 15.79
N ASN A 121 4.67 -31.08 16.78
CA ASN A 121 4.22 -31.05 18.17
C ASN A 121 4.09 -29.63 18.71
N TRP A 122 5.01 -28.73 18.31
CA TRP A 122 4.92 -27.33 18.70
C TRP A 122 3.66 -26.67 18.12
N LEU A 123 3.35 -26.88 16.81
CA LEU A 123 2.13 -26.35 16.18
C LEU A 123 0.86 -26.91 16.80
N GLU A 124 0.81 -28.20 17.08
CA GLU A 124 -0.35 -28.87 17.72
C GLU A 124 -0.62 -28.32 19.12
N GLN A 125 0.44 -28.08 19.92
CA GLN A 125 0.32 -27.52 21.26
C GLN A 125 0.03 -26.03 21.28
N HIS A 126 0.62 -25.28 20.33
CA HIS A 126 0.48 -23.83 20.23
C HIS A 126 -0.88 -23.42 19.63
N GLY A 127 -1.40 -24.20 18.69
CA GLY A 127 -2.59 -23.88 17.91
C GLY A 127 -2.31 -22.83 16.83
N ALA A 128 -3.22 -21.87 16.65
CA ALA A 128 -3.09 -20.88 15.61
C ALA A 128 -1.91 -19.92 15.83
N VAL A 129 -1.09 -19.72 14.81
CA VAL A 129 0.01 -18.75 14.82
C VAL A 129 -0.55 -17.33 14.71
N ARG A 130 -0.31 -16.51 15.71
CA ARG A 130 -0.83 -15.15 15.81
C ARG A 130 0.09 -14.18 15.06
N ILE A 131 -0.42 -13.58 13.98
CA ILE A 131 0.33 -12.67 13.12
C ILE A 131 -0.06 -11.23 13.42
N GLY A 132 0.93 -10.39 13.77
CA GLY A 132 0.79 -8.93 13.75
C GLY A 132 0.99 -8.36 12.35
N TYR A 133 0.27 -7.30 11.99
CA TYR A 133 0.44 -6.58 10.75
C TYR A 133 0.08 -5.10 10.90
N LEU A 134 0.64 -4.23 10.06
CA LEU A 134 0.29 -2.81 10.02
C LEU A 134 -0.96 -2.57 9.16
N LYS A 135 -1.98 -1.88 9.71
CA LYS A 135 -3.26 -1.65 9.03
C LYS A 135 -3.20 -0.78 7.79
N ASN A 136 -2.18 0.08 7.70
CA ASN A 136 -2.07 1.09 6.63
C ASN A 136 -0.90 0.81 5.68
N ASP A 137 -0.41 -0.42 5.63
CA ASP A 137 0.72 -0.79 4.78
C ASP A 137 0.24 -1.20 3.39
N VAL A 138 0.36 -0.25 2.46
CA VAL A 138 -0.18 -0.37 1.09
C VAL A 138 0.57 -1.44 0.31
N GLY A 139 -0.19 -2.36 -0.29
CA GLY A 139 0.33 -3.50 -1.04
C GLY A 139 0.64 -4.71 -0.16
N ILE A 140 0.84 -4.53 1.14
CA ILE A 140 1.21 -5.57 2.09
C ILE A 140 0.02 -6.02 2.93
N SER A 141 -0.62 -5.10 3.64
CA SER A 141 -1.67 -5.41 4.62
C SER A 141 -2.65 -4.26 4.85
N LEU A 142 -3.01 -3.55 3.77
CA LEU A 142 -4.00 -2.49 3.84
C LEU A 142 -5.35 -3.04 4.30
N VAL A 143 -5.96 -2.46 5.33
CA VAL A 143 -7.29 -2.88 5.78
C VAL A 143 -8.37 -2.31 4.87
N ASP A 144 -9.18 -3.19 4.30
CA ASP A 144 -10.38 -2.80 3.56
C ASP A 144 -11.44 -2.27 4.54
N THR A 145 -11.93 -1.08 4.28
CA THR A 145 -12.86 -0.37 5.17
C THR A 145 -14.25 -1.01 5.28
N GLU A 146 -14.63 -1.86 4.33
CA GLU A 146 -15.94 -2.53 4.34
C GLU A 146 -15.88 -3.89 5.05
N SER A 147 -14.83 -4.68 4.79
CA SER A 147 -14.68 -6.02 5.35
C SER A 147 -13.88 -6.05 6.65
N GLU A 148 -13.21 -4.96 7.02
CA GLU A 148 -12.28 -4.85 8.15
C GLU A 148 -11.14 -5.89 8.12
N LYS A 149 -10.87 -6.49 6.94
CA LYS A 149 -9.84 -7.49 6.74
C LYS A 149 -8.64 -6.91 6.00
N PRO A 150 -7.43 -7.41 6.26
CA PRO A 150 -6.28 -6.98 5.48
C PRO A 150 -6.39 -7.46 4.04
N VAL A 151 -5.98 -6.61 3.11
CA VAL A 151 -5.86 -6.88 1.67
C VAL A 151 -4.41 -6.63 1.27
N GLY A 152 -3.79 -7.56 0.56
CA GLY A 152 -2.41 -7.46 0.14
C GLY A 152 -1.68 -8.79 0.21
N ILE A 153 -0.36 -8.73 0.13
CA ILE A 153 0.53 -9.90 0.13
C ILE A 153 0.29 -10.83 1.33
N ILE A 154 -0.14 -10.31 2.48
CA ILE A 154 -0.41 -11.13 3.67
C ILE A 154 -1.40 -12.25 3.36
N ASN A 155 -2.44 -11.99 2.56
CA ASN A 155 -3.43 -13.00 2.17
C ASN A 155 -2.85 -14.01 1.19
N ASP A 156 -2.03 -13.54 0.24
CA ASP A 156 -1.37 -14.43 -0.71
C ASP A 156 -0.37 -15.34 0.00
N TYR A 157 0.39 -14.82 0.94
CA TYR A 157 1.27 -15.62 1.79
C TYR A 157 0.50 -16.71 2.53
N ILE A 158 -0.57 -16.36 3.24
CA ILE A 158 -1.40 -17.32 3.99
C ILE A 158 -1.97 -18.39 3.05
N SER A 159 -2.50 -17.98 1.90
CA SER A 159 -3.08 -18.90 0.92
C SER A 159 -2.03 -19.85 0.33
N LEU A 160 -0.83 -19.34 0.05
CA LEU A 160 0.28 -20.15 -0.47
C LEU A 160 0.78 -21.13 0.56
N VAL A 161 1.00 -20.72 1.81
CA VAL A 161 1.44 -21.61 2.90
C VAL A 161 0.41 -22.72 3.13
N SER A 162 -0.88 -22.37 3.22
CA SER A 162 -1.95 -23.35 3.38
C SER A 162 -2.03 -24.34 2.21
N GLY A 163 -1.79 -23.87 0.99
CA GLY A 163 -1.79 -24.72 -0.21
C GLY A 163 -0.57 -25.67 -0.30
N TYR A 164 0.58 -25.26 0.23
CA TYR A 164 1.80 -26.07 0.20
C TYR A 164 1.89 -27.10 1.33
N LEU A 165 1.39 -26.78 2.51
CA LEU A 165 1.46 -27.67 3.68
C LEU A 165 0.34 -28.73 3.70
N GLY A 166 -0.72 -28.56 2.88
CA GLY A 166 -1.81 -29.53 2.75
C GLY A 166 -2.47 -29.86 4.10
N GLU A 167 -2.44 -31.14 4.50
CA GLU A 167 -3.03 -31.63 5.77
C GLU A 167 -2.30 -31.08 7.02
N GLN A 168 -1.08 -30.59 6.88
CA GLN A 168 -0.29 -29.94 7.93
C GLN A 168 -0.51 -28.42 7.97
N ALA A 169 -1.67 -27.94 7.50
CA ALA A 169 -1.97 -26.52 7.38
C ALA A 169 -1.81 -25.80 8.72
N ILE A 170 -1.01 -24.73 8.70
CA ILE A 170 -0.88 -23.82 9.84
C ILE A 170 -2.12 -22.94 9.88
N GLU A 171 -2.79 -22.89 11.02
CA GLU A 171 -3.83 -21.90 11.26
C GLU A 171 -3.19 -20.55 11.61
N PHE A 172 -3.73 -19.47 11.05
CA PHE A 172 -3.26 -18.12 11.30
C PHE A 172 -4.35 -17.23 11.89
N GLN A 173 -4.00 -16.49 12.93
CA GLN A 173 -4.84 -15.46 13.52
C GLN A 173 -4.21 -14.09 13.28
N LEU A 174 -4.94 -13.18 12.62
CA LEU A 174 -4.45 -11.87 12.22
C LEU A 174 -4.84 -10.79 13.22
N THR A 175 -3.88 -9.94 13.63
CA THR A 175 -4.10 -8.78 14.49
C THR A 175 -3.46 -7.54 13.89
N GLY A 176 -4.28 -6.52 13.58
CA GLY A 176 -3.82 -5.27 12.96
C GLY A 176 -3.41 -4.22 13.97
N PHE A 177 -2.29 -3.54 13.71
CA PHE A 177 -1.74 -2.46 14.52
C PHE A 177 -1.66 -1.14 13.74
N GLU A 178 -1.73 -0.01 14.45
CA GLU A 178 -1.64 1.33 13.85
C GLU A 178 -0.19 1.80 13.68
N SER A 179 0.76 1.20 14.40
CA SER A 179 2.19 1.54 14.30
C SER A 179 3.07 0.35 14.63
N GLN A 180 4.31 0.39 14.10
CA GLN A 180 5.32 -0.64 14.31
C GLN A 180 5.71 -0.77 15.79
N GLU A 181 5.73 0.34 16.55
CA GLU A 181 6.04 0.31 17.99
C GLU A 181 5.00 -0.51 18.77
N LYS A 182 3.69 -0.35 18.43
CA LYS A 182 2.61 -1.13 19.07
C LYS A 182 2.68 -2.60 18.70
N GLU A 183 3.07 -2.89 17.46
CA GLU A 183 3.24 -4.23 16.95
C GLU A 183 4.42 -4.92 17.64
N LEU A 184 5.58 -4.27 17.73
CA LEU A 184 6.75 -4.75 18.47
C LEU A 184 6.46 -4.97 19.95
N GLN A 185 5.72 -4.06 20.58
CA GLN A 185 5.31 -4.24 21.97
C GLN A 185 4.38 -5.44 22.13
N ALA A 186 3.47 -5.67 21.19
CA ALA A 186 2.58 -6.83 21.19
C ALA A 186 3.35 -8.16 21.04
N LEU A 187 4.43 -8.16 20.24
CA LEU A 187 5.32 -9.32 20.10
C LEU A 187 6.06 -9.59 21.43
N LYS A 188 6.64 -8.56 22.05
CA LYS A 188 7.32 -8.66 23.35
C LYS A 188 6.37 -9.10 24.49
N ASP A 189 5.12 -8.65 24.45
CA ASP A 189 4.07 -9.04 25.40
C ASP A 189 3.46 -10.43 25.11
N ASN A 190 3.97 -11.14 24.12
CA ASN A 190 3.47 -12.46 23.68
C ASN A 190 1.96 -12.45 23.30
N ARG A 191 1.46 -11.30 22.79
CA ARG A 191 0.10 -11.18 22.24
C ARG A 191 0.01 -11.62 20.78
N ILE A 192 1.13 -11.56 20.08
CA ILE A 192 1.35 -12.10 18.73
C ILE A 192 2.62 -12.93 18.74
N ASP A 193 2.74 -13.87 17.81
CA ASP A 193 3.88 -14.78 17.69
C ASP A 193 4.89 -14.31 16.67
N LYS A 194 4.41 -13.61 15.64
CA LYS A 194 5.27 -13.03 14.62
C LYS A 194 4.71 -11.69 14.09
N ILE A 195 5.62 -10.86 13.63
CA ILE A 195 5.34 -9.71 12.78
C ILE A 195 5.40 -10.17 11.32
N PHE A 196 4.33 -9.84 10.54
CA PHE A 196 4.25 -10.31 9.15
C PHE A 196 5.34 -9.71 8.27
N HIS A 197 5.67 -8.43 8.46
CA HIS A 197 6.57 -7.71 7.59
C HIS A 197 7.45 -6.78 8.40
N MET A 198 8.73 -7.09 8.39
CA MET A 198 9.79 -6.20 8.81
C MET A 198 10.87 -6.12 7.75
N ASN A 199 11.56 -5.01 7.76
CA ASN A 199 12.70 -4.82 6.91
C ASN A 199 13.87 -5.67 7.42
N GLN A 200 14.65 -6.24 6.53
CA GLN A 200 15.82 -7.01 6.89
C GLN A 200 16.93 -6.09 7.42
N ASN A 201 16.71 -5.57 8.63
CA ASN A 201 17.64 -4.72 9.35
C ASN A 201 18.08 -5.39 10.66
N PRO A 202 19.24 -6.07 10.69
CA PRO A 202 19.72 -6.80 11.87
C PRO A 202 20.00 -5.90 13.06
N TYR A 203 20.40 -4.64 12.84
CA TYR A 203 20.66 -3.70 13.93
C TYR A 203 19.37 -3.34 14.67
N GLU A 204 18.29 -3.08 13.92
CA GLU A 204 16.98 -2.83 14.50
C GLU A 204 16.44 -4.08 15.21
N ALA A 205 16.65 -5.24 14.64
CA ALA A 205 16.28 -6.51 15.23
C ALA A 205 16.98 -6.74 16.57
N GLU A 206 18.28 -6.51 16.63
CA GLU A 206 19.06 -6.65 17.85
C GLU A 206 18.64 -5.66 18.94
N GLN A 207 18.43 -4.39 18.58
CA GLN A 207 17.92 -3.37 19.51
C GLN A 207 16.56 -3.72 20.10
N ASN A 208 15.74 -4.43 19.35
CA ASN A 208 14.41 -4.83 19.77
C ASN A 208 14.32 -6.24 20.38
N ASP A 209 15.44 -6.95 20.48
CA ASP A 209 15.54 -8.34 20.97
C ASP A 209 14.66 -9.32 20.18
N ILE A 210 14.66 -9.16 18.86
CA ILE A 210 13.93 -10.01 17.91
C ILE A 210 14.90 -10.67 16.93
N VAL A 211 14.42 -11.71 16.24
CA VAL A 211 15.16 -12.40 15.18
C VAL A 211 14.35 -12.30 13.89
N LEU A 212 15.06 -12.11 12.78
CA LEU A 212 14.47 -11.98 11.45
C LEU A 212 14.56 -13.31 10.69
N SER A 213 13.51 -13.64 9.94
CA SER A 213 13.49 -14.80 9.06
C SER A 213 14.33 -14.58 7.79
N ASN A 214 14.43 -15.60 6.97
CA ASN A 214 14.84 -15.45 5.57
C ASN A 214 13.94 -14.46 4.84
N THR A 215 14.41 -13.93 3.72
CA THR A 215 13.65 -13.00 2.88
C THR A 215 12.38 -13.65 2.36
N VAL A 216 11.25 -13.02 2.62
CA VAL A 216 9.92 -13.47 2.16
C VAL A 216 9.66 -12.98 0.74
N PHE A 217 9.97 -11.70 0.48
CA PHE A 217 9.88 -11.08 -0.84
C PHE A 217 10.83 -9.88 -0.94
N GLU A 218 11.19 -9.56 -2.16
CA GLU A 218 12.01 -8.40 -2.47
C GLU A 218 11.17 -7.28 -3.08
N ILE A 219 11.59 -6.04 -2.82
CA ILE A 219 10.94 -4.84 -3.29
C ILE A 219 11.92 -4.06 -4.14
N ASN A 220 11.53 -3.82 -5.39
CA ASN A 220 12.27 -2.93 -6.28
C ASN A 220 11.67 -1.53 -6.18
N VAL A 221 12.46 -0.59 -5.72
CA VAL A 221 12.02 0.79 -5.54
C VAL A 221 12.38 1.62 -6.77
N ALA A 222 11.41 2.38 -7.26
CA ALA A 222 11.62 3.36 -8.31
C ALA A 222 11.57 4.77 -7.72
N VAL A 223 12.42 5.66 -8.26
CA VAL A 223 12.36 7.09 -8.00
C VAL A 223 11.94 7.85 -9.24
N LEU A 224 11.11 8.88 -9.05
CA LEU A 224 10.80 9.85 -10.08
C LEU A 224 11.75 11.05 -9.95
N THR A 225 12.37 11.44 -11.04
CA THR A 225 13.33 12.54 -11.06
C THR A 225 13.21 13.40 -12.31
N GLY A 226 13.35 14.70 -12.15
CA GLY A 226 13.52 15.69 -13.24
C GLY A 226 14.99 15.91 -13.62
N VAL A 227 15.94 15.38 -12.86
CA VAL A 227 17.38 15.55 -13.07
C VAL A 227 17.83 14.79 -14.31
N LYS A 228 18.46 15.47 -15.27
CA LYS A 228 18.91 14.86 -16.55
C LYS A 228 19.91 13.72 -16.37
N LYS A 229 20.81 13.81 -15.39
CA LYS A 229 21.82 12.80 -15.05
C LYS A 229 21.70 12.45 -13.57
N PHE A 230 20.68 11.69 -13.24
CA PHE A 230 20.51 11.15 -11.90
C PHE A 230 21.55 10.06 -11.67
N ASP A 231 22.22 10.12 -10.52
CA ASP A 231 23.24 9.17 -10.11
C ASP A 231 22.94 8.76 -8.65
N GLU A 232 22.55 7.52 -8.46
CA GLU A 232 22.17 6.99 -7.14
C GLU A 232 23.33 6.90 -6.15
N ASN A 233 24.59 6.88 -6.65
CA ASN A 233 25.78 6.80 -5.82
C ASN A 233 26.25 8.16 -5.31
N LYS A 234 25.54 9.24 -5.63
CA LYS A 234 25.79 10.58 -5.11
C LYS A 234 24.79 10.96 -4.03
N GLU A 235 25.18 11.97 -3.25
CA GLU A 235 24.24 12.60 -2.32
C GLU A 235 23.07 13.19 -3.11
N ASN A 236 21.83 12.73 -2.81
CA ASN A 236 20.61 13.23 -3.38
C ASN A 236 19.67 13.68 -2.25
N THR A 237 18.85 14.67 -2.52
CA THR A 237 17.72 15.02 -1.66
C THR A 237 16.48 14.28 -2.18
N VAL A 238 15.96 13.36 -1.38
CA VAL A 238 14.80 12.55 -1.75
C VAL A 238 13.55 13.02 -1.01
N ALA A 239 12.48 13.30 -1.76
CA ALA A 239 11.17 13.56 -1.20
C ALA A 239 10.47 12.23 -0.91
N VAL A 240 9.92 12.08 0.29
CA VAL A 240 9.16 10.89 0.70
C VAL A 240 7.86 11.35 1.33
N SER A 241 6.75 10.72 0.96
CA SER A 241 5.48 10.93 1.66
C SER A 241 5.57 10.34 3.07
N ARG A 242 5.06 11.04 4.08
CA ARG A 242 5.06 10.60 5.48
C ARG A 242 4.43 9.21 5.67
N ASN A 243 3.45 8.86 4.85
CA ASN A 243 2.79 7.56 4.87
C ASN A 243 3.51 6.47 4.04
N ASN A 244 4.63 6.79 3.40
CA ASN A 244 5.45 5.82 2.68
C ASN A 244 6.59 5.32 3.60
N LEU A 245 6.23 4.57 4.63
CA LEU A 245 7.17 4.04 5.61
C LEU A 245 8.21 3.13 4.96
N LEU A 246 7.78 2.28 4.03
CA LEU A 246 8.63 1.38 3.29
C LEU A 246 9.68 2.13 2.45
N GLY A 247 9.26 3.14 1.70
CA GLY A 247 10.17 3.96 0.91
C GLY A 247 11.17 4.73 1.78
N LYS A 248 10.71 5.29 2.88
CA LYS A 248 11.58 5.99 3.85
C LYS A 248 12.65 5.04 4.41
N TRP A 249 12.23 3.88 4.89
CA TRP A 249 13.13 2.88 5.40
C TRP A 249 14.12 2.42 4.32
N TYR A 250 13.62 2.05 3.14
CA TYR A 250 14.45 1.59 2.04
C TYR A 250 15.59 2.59 1.71
N ILE A 251 15.25 3.88 1.64
CA ILE A 251 16.25 4.93 1.39
C ILE A 251 17.22 5.05 2.59
N SER A 252 16.71 5.08 3.82
CA SER A 252 17.55 5.21 5.02
C SER A 252 18.57 4.08 5.13
N PHE A 253 18.17 2.86 4.75
CA PHE A 253 19.02 1.67 4.85
C PHE A 253 19.98 1.55 3.66
N ASN A 254 19.48 1.67 2.43
CA ASN A 254 20.27 1.43 1.23
C ASN A 254 21.10 2.63 0.77
N TYR A 255 20.64 3.85 1.09
CA TYR A 255 21.25 5.12 0.68
C TYR A 255 21.40 6.06 1.87
N PRO A 256 22.16 5.68 2.93
CA PRO A 256 22.25 6.46 4.18
C PRO A 256 22.87 7.86 3.98
N PHE A 257 23.52 8.09 2.85
CA PHE A 257 24.10 9.39 2.47
C PHE A 257 23.11 10.32 1.75
N TRP A 258 21.86 9.86 1.47
CA TRP A 258 20.83 10.70 0.90
C TRP A 258 20.12 11.50 2.01
N LYS A 259 19.66 12.70 1.68
CA LYS A 259 18.86 13.55 2.58
C LYS A 259 17.39 13.31 2.36
N ILE A 260 16.68 12.78 3.35
CA ILE A 260 15.24 12.57 3.28
C ILE A 260 14.51 13.85 3.69
N LYS A 261 13.58 14.31 2.84
CA LYS A 261 12.59 15.34 3.14
C LYS A 261 11.20 14.71 3.14
N GLU A 262 10.50 14.84 4.27
CA GLU A 262 9.15 14.30 4.43
C GLU A 262 8.09 15.32 4.03
N TYR A 263 7.06 14.86 3.32
CA TYR A 263 5.91 15.64 2.87
C TYR A 263 4.61 14.97 3.32
N ASP A 264 3.55 15.73 3.48
CA ASP A 264 2.27 15.21 3.97
C ASP A 264 1.57 14.32 2.94
N SER A 265 1.86 14.49 1.66
CA SER A 265 1.30 13.69 0.58
C SER A 265 2.30 13.41 -0.54
N SER A 266 2.02 12.37 -1.34
CA SER A 266 2.80 12.08 -2.56
C SER A 266 2.71 13.20 -3.59
N ALA A 267 1.60 13.94 -3.64
CA ALA A 267 1.42 15.08 -4.53
C ALA A 267 2.32 16.28 -4.14
N GLU A 268 2.57 16.48 -2.86
CA GLU A 268 3.52 17.50 -2.38
C GLU A 268 4.96 17.08 -2.65
N ALA A 269 5.30 15.81 -2.41
CA ALA A 269 6.61 15.25 -2.74
C ALA A 269 6.92 15.37 -4.25
N ASP A 270 5.94 15.10 -5.10
CA ASP A 270 6.03 15.29 -6.55
C ASP A 270 6.31 16.76 -6.93
N LYS A 271 5.56 17.70 -6.37
CA LYS A 271 5.77 19.13 -6.57
C LYS A 271 7.15 19.60 -6.13
N ALA A 272 7.69 19.06 -5.04
CA ALA A 272 9.02 19.38 -4.56
C ALA A 272 10.10 18.98 -5.57
N VAL A 273 9.94 17.85 -6.27
CA VAL A 273 10.85 17.45 -7.36
C VAL A 273 10.66 18.35 -8.60
N GLN A 274 9.43 18.67 -8.96
CA GLN A 274 9.15 19.57 -10.10
C GLN A 274 9.71 20.98 -9.87
N SER A 275 9.69 21.48 -8.63
CA SER A 275 10.25 22.80 -8.27
C SER A 275 11.76 22.78 -8.08
N GLY A 276 12.42 21.60 -8.06
CA GLY A 276 13.84 21.46 -7.79
C GLY A 276 14.22 21.55 -6.30
N GLU A 277 13.25 21.48 -5.39
CA GLU A 277 13.47 21.43 -3.94
C GLU A 277 14.01 20.06 -3.49
N ALA A 278 13.68 18.99 -4.24
CA ALA A 278 14.23 17.66 -4.10
C ALA A 278 14.71 17.15 -5.46
N ASP A 279 15.72 16.27 -5.46
CA ASP A 279 16.32 15.70 -6.67
C ASP A 279 15.45 14.56 -7.23
N CYS A 280 14.81 13.81 -6.34
CA CYS A 280 13.93 12.72 -6.70
C CYS A 280 12.86 12.49 -5.63
N PHE A 281 11.86 11.70 -5.97
CA PHE A 281 10.87 11.26 -5.00
C PHE A 281 10.63 9.74 -5.12
N VAL A 282 10.46 9.05 -3.99
CA VAL A 282 10.13 7.63 -3.97
C VAL A 282 8.66 7.47 -4.35
N ALA A 283 8.43 7.01 -5.56
CA ALA A 283 7.10 6.76 -6.07
C ALA A 283 6.68 5.31 -5.81
N LYS A 284 5.41 5.10 -5.55
CA LYS A 284 4.80 3.78 -5.71
C LYS A 284 4.79 3.43 -7.20
N ALA A 285 5.05 2.16 -7.53
CA ALA A 285 5.24 1.74 -8.92
C ALA A 285 4.08 2.17 -9.85
N GLY A 286 2.83 2.16 -9.39
CA GLY A 286 1.67 2.59 -10.18
C GLY A 286 1.41 4.09 -10.24
N GLN A 287 1.88 4.83 -9.25
CA GLN A 287 1.85 6.29 -9.31
C GLN A 287 2.83 6.82 -10.35
N SER A 288 3.92 6.10 -10.59
CA SER A 288 4.93 6.50 -11.56
C SER A 288 4.37 6.62 -12.98
N LEU A 289 3.46 5.74 -13.39
CA LEU A 289 2.90 5.75 -14.75
C LEU A 289 1.95 6.93 -15.01
N LYS A 290 1.07 7.27 -14.07
CA LYS A 290 0.15 8.42 -14.22
C LYS A 290 0.86 9.77 -14.15
N THR A 291 1.85 9.89 -13.27
CA THR A 291 2.60 11.13 -13.08
C THR A 291 3.58 11.37 -14.24
N LEU A 292 4.05 10.31 -14.91
CA LEU A 292 4.94 10.40 -16.07
C LEU A 292 4.23 10.92 -17.33
N GLU A 293 2.93 10.64 -17.52
CA GLU A 293 2.18 11.13 -18.68
C GLU A 293 2.00 12.66 -18.65
N ASP A 294 1.91 13.25 -17.47
CA ASP A 294 1.67 14.70 -17.29
C ASP A 294 2.94 15.51 -16.93
N SER A 295 4.05 14.88 -16.62
CA SER A 295 5.28 15.52 -16.13
C SER A 295 6.50 15.25 -17.01
N LYS A 296 7.45 16.19 -17.00
CA LYS A 296 8.78 16.01 -17.63
C LYS A 296 9.72 15.11 -16.80
N MET A 297 9.18 14.36 -15.84
CA MET A 297 9.94 13.48 -14.99
C MET A 297 10.11 12.11 -15.65
N ARG A 298 11.08 11.34 -15.15
CA ARG A 298 11.35 9.97 -15.57
C ARG A 298 11.45 9.07 -14.36
N SER A 299 11.02 7.84 -14.50
CA SER A 299 11.16 6.80 -13.51
C SER A 299 12.51 6.10 -13.67
N ILE A 300 13.21 5.90 -12.57
CA ILE A 300 14.48 5.16 -12.51
C ILE A 300 14.36 4.15 -11.39
N PHE A 301 14.52 2.86 -11.74
CA PHE A 301 14.66 1.81 -10.73
C PHE A 301 16.04 1.91 -10.09
N LEU A 302 16.05 1.89 -8.76
CA LEU A 302 17.29 1.86 -7.99
C LEU A 302 17.89 0.45 -8.06
N THR A 303 19.22 0.37 -7.98
CA THR A 303 19.93 -0.91 -8.19
C THR A 303 19.87 -1.83 -6.97
N LYS A 304 19.65 -1.26 -5.78
CA LYS A 304 19.53 -2.04 -4.54
C LYS A 304 18.09 -2.47 -4.32
N SER A 305 17.84 -3.74 -4.05
CA SER A 305 16.53 -4.23 -3.63
C SER A 305 16.31 -4.05 -2.13
N GLY A 306 15.07 -3.94 -1.71
CA GLY A 306 14.68 -4.02 -0.30
C GLY A 306 14.22 -5.43 0.02
N ALA A 307 14.76 -6.05 1.06
CA ALA A 307 14.32 -7.36 1.52
C ALA A 307 13.32 -7.22 2.68
N SER A 308 12.24 -7.99 2.59
CA SER A 308 11.20 -8.09 3.60
C SER A 308 11.23 -9.45 4.26
N CYS A 309 11.13 -9.51 5.57
CA CYS A 309 11.19 -10.72 6.37
C CYS A 309 10.15 -10.72 7.48
N PHE A 310 9.98 -11.85 8.16
CA PHE A 310 9.22 -11.93 9.40
C PHE A 310 10.12 -11.63 10.59
N ALA A 311 9.50 -11.22 11.70
CA ALA A 311 10.19 -11.10 12.96
C ALA A 311 9.49 -11.94 14.04
N VAL A 312 10.28 -12.62 14.86
CA VAL A 312 9.83 -13.34 16.06
C VAL A 312 10.70 -12.97 17.24
N THR A 313 10.26 -13.29 18.45
CA THR A 313 11.11 -13.15 19.65
C THR A 313 12.31 -14.11 19.56
N ARG A 314 13.45 -13.70 20.10
CA ARG A 314 14.70 -14.49 20.07
C ARG A 314 14.55 -15.88 20.67
N GLU A 315 13.63 -16.06 21.62
CA GLU A 315 13.38 -17.33 22.28
C GLU A 315 12.60 -18.33 21.42
N ASN A 316 11.84 -17.85 20.41
CA ASN A 316 10.96 -18.70 19.61
C ASN A 316 11.67 -19.25 18.36
N THR A 317 12.75 -20.03 18.59
CA THR A 317 13.56 -20.63 17.52
C THR A 317 12.78 -21.66 16.70
N THR A 318 11.88 -22.41 17.34
CA THR A 318 11.05 -23.43 16.66
C THR A 318 10.13 -22.77 15.62
N LEU A 319 9.43 -21.67 15.98
CA LEU A 319 8.61 -20.93 15.03
C LEU A 319 9.47 -20.33 13.92
N MET A 320 10.66 -19.80 14.23
CA MET A 320 11.58 -19.28 13.22
C MET A 320 11.95 -20.34 12.19
N ASN A 321 12.27 -21.57 12.64
CA ASN A 321 12.60 -22.67 11.73
C ASN A 321 11.40 -23.05 10.85
N ILE A 322 10.21 -23.15 11.42
CA ILE A 322 8.96 -23.38 10.68
C ILE A 322 8.75 -22.31 9.61
N LEU A 323 8.90 -21.02 9.97
CA LEU A 323 8.73 -19.91 9.05
C LEU A 323 9.76 -19.95 7.92
N ASN A 324 11.04 -20.21 8.22
CA ASN A 324 12.07 -20.32 7.20
C ASN A 324 11.80 -21.50 6.24
N LYS A 325 11.34 -22.64 6.73
CA LYS A 325 10.90 -23.75 5.89
C LYS A 325 9.73 -23.37 4.99
N THR A 326 8.72 -22.65 5.53
CA THR A 326 7.59 -22.19 4.71
C THR A 326 8.02 -21.18 3.65
N ILE A 327 8.93 -20.26 3.98
CA ILE A 327 9.46 -19.27 3.01
C ILE A 327 10.16 -19.98 1.85
N GLN A 328 10.96 -20.99 2.13
CA GLN A 328 11.69 -21.74 1.09
C GLN A 328 10.75 -22.50 0.13
N THR A 329 9.54 -22.86 0.58
CA THR A 329 8.53 -23.47 -0.31
C THR A 329 7.79 -22.46 -1.17
N LEU A 330 7.88 -21.16 -0.84
CA LEU A 330 7.15 -20.12 -1.53
C LEU A 330 7.93 -19.57 -2.73
N PRO A 331 7.28 -19.31 -3.87
CA PRO A 331 7.90 -18.61 -4.96
C PRO A 331 8.03 -17.10 -4.62
N ALA A 332 9.20 -16.68 -4.16
CA ALA A 332 9.46 -15.30 -3.76
C ALA A 332 9.13 -14.29 -4.88
N SER A 333 9.42 -14.63 -6.14
CA SER A 333 9.07 -13.81 -7.30
C SER A 333 7.56 -13.65 -7.46
N ARG A 334 6.76 -14.64 -7.08
CA ARG A 334 5.30 -14.55 -7.12
C ARG A 334 4.78 -13.55 -6.09
N LEU A 335 5.31 -13.55 -4.88
CA LEU A 335 4.96 -12.55 -3.86
C LEU A 335 5.41 -11.16 -4.26
N SER A 336 6.63 -11.00 -4.81
CA SER A 336 7.14 -9.71 -5.30
C SER A 336 6.31 -9.17 -6.47
N SER A 337 5.85 -10.03 -7.39
CA SER A 337 4.98 -9.60 -8.50
C SER A 337 3.57 -9.23 -8.02
N GLN A 338 3.02 -9.96 -7.06
CA GLN A 338 1.73 -9.61 -6.44
C GLN A 338 1.80 -8.29 -5.66
N PHE A 339 2.92 -8.00 -5.00
CA PHE A 339 3.14 -6.69 -4.39
C PHE A 339 2.93 -5.56 -5.39
N CYS A 340 3.54 -5.66 -6.58
CA CYS A 340 3.34 -4.66 -7.63
C CYS A 340 1.86 -4.51 -8.04
N VAL A 341 1.09 -5.60 -8.04
CA VAL A 341 -0.35 -5.55 -8.36
C VAL A 341 -1.12 -4.81 -7.27
N TYR A 342 -0.90 -5.14 -6.00
CA TYR A 342 -1.59 -4.49 -4.88
C TYR A 342 -1.18 -3.04 -4.69
N GLU A 343 0.10 -2.73 -4.85
CA GLU A 343 0.59 -1.35 -4.78
C GLU A 343 -0.05 -0.46 -5.86
N ASN A 344 -0.33 -1.03 -7.02
CA ASN A 344 -0.94 -0.37 -8.17
C ASN A 344 -2.46 -0.47 -8.19
N ALA A 345 -3.06 -1.33 -7.37
CA ALA A 345 -4.51 -1.40 -7.28
C ALA A 345 -5.03 0.01 -6.92
N PRO A 346 -6.01 0.54 -7.68
CA PRO A 346 -6.63 1.80 -7.29
C PRO A 346 -7.22 1.59 -5.90
N GLY A 347 -6.53 2.12 -4.88
CA GLY A 347 -7.05 2.11 -3.53
C GLY A 347 -8.48 2.65 -3.60
N LYS A 348 -9.43 1.98 -2.98
CA LYS A 348 -10.77 2.53 -2.79
C LYS A 348 -10.57 3.83 -2.01
N VAL A 349 -10.53 4.95 -2.73
CA VAL A 349 -10.41 6.27 -2.12
C VAL A 349 -11.67 6.43 -1.27
N THR A 350 -11.52 6.48 0.04
CA THR A 350 -12.66 6.75 0.90
C THR A 350 -13.23 8.13 0.56
N LEU A 351 -14.55 8.29 0.70
CA LEU A 351 -15.19 9.58 0.47
C LEU A 351 -14.51 10.71 1.27
N ALA A 352 -14.03 10.38 2.47
CA ALA A 352 -13.33 11.33 3.34
C ALA A 352 -11.96 11.76 2.76
N GLU A 353 -11.19 10.84 2.21
CA GLU A 353 -9.92 11.15 1.52
C GLU A 353 -10.16 11.94 0.24
N TYR A 354 -11.16 11.53 -0.57
CA TYR A 354 -11.53 12.29 -1.76
C TYR A 354 -11.92 13.73 -1.44
N ILE A 355 -12.71 13.94 -0.38
CA ILE A 355 -13.11 15.29 0.09
C ILE A 355 -11.88 16.07 0.54
N LYS A 356 -10.97 15.46 1.30
CA LYS A 356 -9.75 16.08 1.83
C LYS A 356 -8.81 16.50 0.69
N ASP A 357 -8.62 15.64 -0.29
CA ASP A 357 -7.72 15.92 -1.43
C ASP A 357 -8.32 16.92 -2.42
N ASN A 358 -9.66 16.99 -2.51
CA ASN A 358 -10.38 17.87 -3.42
C ASN A 358 -11.18 18.95 -2.69
N LEU A 359 -10.75 19.41 -1.53
CA LEU A 359 -11.51 20.32 -0.67
C LEU A 359 -12.01 21.56 -1.40
N ARG A 360 -11.20 22.15 -2.30
CA ARG A 360 -11.60 23.30 -3.11
C ARG A 360 -12.72 22.97 -4.09
N ALA A 361 -12.61 21.88 -4.81
CA ALA A 361 -13.63 21.46 -5.77
C ALA A 361 -14.95 21.10 -5.08
N VAL A 362 -14.89 20.38 -3.97
CA VAL A 362 -16.03 20.01 -3.14
C VAL A 362 -16.70 21.25 -2.54
N SER A 363 -15.93 22.22 -2.05
CA SER A 363 -16.44 23.49 -1.53
C SER A 363 -17.17 24.28 -2.62
N ILE A 364 -16.62 24.41 -3.82
CA ILE A 364 -17.25 25.10 -4.96
C ILE A 364 -18.54 24.39 -5.34
N TRP A 365 -18.55 23.06 -5.40
CA TRP A 365 -19.74 22.28 -5.69
C TRP A 365 -20.82 22.48 -4.63
N PHE A 366 -20.47 22.45 -3.34
CA PHE A 366 -21.41 22.68 -2.24
C PHE A 366 -22.04 24.08 -2.31
N VAL A 367 -21.20 25.12 -2.52
CA VAL A 367 -21.71 26.48 -2.68
C VAL A 367 -22.64 26.60 -3.88
N SER A 368 -22.32 25.98 -5.00
CA SER A 368 -23.20 25.99 -6.19
C SER A 368 -24.56 25.34 -5.93
N VAL A 369 -24.59 24.21 -5.21
CA VAL A 369 -25.84 23.55 -4.83
C VAL A 369 -26.68 24.45 -3.91
N VAL A 370 -26.08 25.10 -2.92
CA VAL A 370 -26.77 26.04 -2.03
C VAL A 370 -27.36 27.21 -2.81
N LEU A 371 -26.62 27.79 -3.75
CA LEU A 371 -27.12 28.87 -4.61
C LEU A 371 -28.34 28.46 -5.46
N VAL A 372 -28.31 27.24 -6.01
CA VAL A 372 -29.45 26.69 -6.77
C VAL A 372 -30.67 26.52 -5.87
N ILE A 373 -30.50 26.00 -4.66
CA ILE A 373 -31.57 25.85 -3.69
C ILE A 373 -32.19 27.22 -3.32
N VAL A 374 -31.33 28.20 -3.02
CA VAL A 374 -31.78 29.58 -2.72
C VAL A 374 -32.53 30.17 -3.91
N TRP A 375 -32.04 29.99 -5.13
CA TRP A 375 -32.70 30.46 -6.35
C TRP A 375 -34.10 29.82 -6.52
N ILE A 376 -34.24 28.51 -6.29
CA ILE A 376 -35.52 27.80 -6.33
C ILE A 376 -36.48 28.36 -5.27
N ILE A 377 -36.03 28.55 -4.03
CA ILE A 377 -36.84 29.12 -2.95
C ILE A 377 -37.34 30.52 -3.33
N VAL A 378 -36.45 31.40 -3.80
CA VAL A 378 -36.83 32.77 -4.24
C VAL A 378 -37.84 32.70 -5.39
N TYR A 379 -37.62 31.83 -6.36
CA TYR A 379 -38.57 31.65 -7.47
C TYR A 379 -39.97 31.22 -6.97
N LEU A 380 -40.04 30.25 -6.07
CA LEU A 380 -41.31 29.79 -5.49
C LEU A 380 -42.00 30.87 -4.67
N LEU A 381 -41.25 31.68 -3.90
CA LEU A 381 -41.78 32.81 -3.15
C LEU A 381 -42.40 33.89 -4.08
N ILE A 382 -41.71 34.19 -5.20
CA ILE A 382 -42.24 35.11 -6.20
C ILE A 382 -43.52 34.59 -6.83
N GLN A 383 -43.59 33.31 -7.15
CA GLN A 383 -44.77 32.66 -7.69
C GLN A 383 -45.94 32.68 -6.68
N ALA A 384 -45.67 32.34 -5.42
CA ALA A 384 -46.67 32.40 -4.35
C ALA A 384 -47.23 33.81 -4.15
N ARG A 385 -46.34 34.85 -4.14
CA ARG A 385 -46.80 36.25 -4.06
C ARG A 385 -47.65 36.68 -5.25
N LYS A 386 -47.27 36.30 -6.48
CA LYS A 386 -48.10 36.58 -7.67
C LYS A 386 -49.49 35.92 -7.57
N ALA A 387 -49.54 34.66 -7.13
CA ALA A 387 -50.81 33.94 -6.93
C ALA A 387 -51.66 34.59 -5.84
N GLN A 388 -51.07 35.04 -4.73
CA GLN A 388 -51.78 35.75 -3.66
C GLN A 388 -52.38 37.07 -4.17
N ILE A 389 -51.59 37.90 -4.87
CA ILE A 389 -52.09 39.18 -5.44
C ILE A 389 -53.20 38.92 -6.44
N GLN A 390 -53.17 37.88 -7.26
CA GLN A 390 -54.25 37.52 -8.18
C GLN A 390 -55.48 37.08 -7.43
N ALA A 391 -55.36 36.29 -6.36
CA ALA A 391 -56.46 35.87 -5.52
C ALA A 391 -57.13 37.07 -4.80
N GLU A 392 -56.33 38.00 -4.28
CA GLU A 392 -56.83 39.23 -3.66
C GLU A 392 -57.61 40.12 -4.66
N LYS A 393 -57.10 40.31 -5.87
CA LYS A 393 -57.76 41.04 -6.95
C LYS A 393 -59.08 40.38 -7.36
N ALA A 394 -59.08 39.05 -7.49
CA ALA A 394 -60.30 38.29 -7.81
C ALA A 394 -61.33 38.40 -6.68
N ASN A 395 -60.88 38.37 -5.42
CA ASN A 395 -61.75 38.51 -4.27
C ASN A 395 -62.34 39.94 -4.14
N ALA A 396 -61.52 40.95 -4.39
CA ALA A 396 -61.99 42.36 -4.46
C ALA A 396 -63.07 42.55 -5.57
N ALA A 397 -62.76 42.09 -6.79
CA ALA A 397 -63.72 42.14 -7.91
C ALA A 397 -65.03 41.39 -7.61
N LYS A 398 -64.96 40.24 -6.92
CA LYS A 398 -66.13 39.53 -6.48
C LYS A 398 -66.98 40.31 -5.43
N SER A 399 -66.29 40.97 -4.48
CA SER A 399 -66.95 41.83 -3.49
C SER A 399 -67.63 43.04 -4.10
N ASP A 400 -66.92 43.75 -5.04
CA ASP A 400 -67.48 44.85 -5.77
C ASP A 400 -68.67 44.47 -6.64
N PHE A 401 -68.58 43.30 -7.28
CA PHE A 401 -69.70 42.74 -8.05
C PHE A 401 -70.96 42.48 -7.15
N LEU A 402 -70.71 41.82 -6.01
CA LEU A 402 -71.84 41.54 -5.05
C LEU A 402 -72.42 42.83 -4.46
N PHE A 403 -71.59 43.82 -4.17
CA PHE A 403 -72.05 45.11 -3.68
C PHE A 403 -72.90 45.83 -4.73
N ASN A 404 -72.43 45.92 -5.97
CA ASN A 404 -73.18 46.53 -7.05
C ASN A 404 -74.48 45.79 -7.36
N MET A 405 -74.46 44.44 -7.42
CA MET A 405 -75.65 43.59 -7.59
C MET A 405 -76.67 43.83 -6.46
N SER A 406 -76.19 43.91 -5.20
CA SER A 406 -77.08 44.17 -4.06
C SER A 406 -77.74 45.55 -4.15
N HIS A 407 -76.99 46.57 -4.62
CA HIS A 407 -77.53 47.91 -4.84
C HIS A 407 -78.56 47.93 -5.98
N ASP A 408 -78.20 47.28 -7.11
CA ASP A 408 -79.05 47.25 -8.30
C ASP A 408 -80.36 46.42 -8.10
N ILE A 409 -80.28 45.42 -7.21
CA ILE A 409 -81.51 44.66 -6.80
C ILE A 409 -82.30 45.44 -5.77
N ARG A 410 -81.67 46.14 -4.82
CA ARG A 410 -82.40 46.88 -3.76
C ARG A 410 -83.27 48.01 -4.33
N THR A 411 -82.74 48.71 -5.37
CA THR A 411 -83.44 49.83 -5.97
C THR A 411 -84.80 49.47 -6.56
N PRO A 412 -84.96 48.47 -7.45
CA PRO A 412 -86.26 48.02 -7.97
C PRO A 412 -87.09 47.32 -6.90
N MET A 413 -86.49 46.60 -5.92
CA MET A 413 -87.25 46.00 -4.82
C MET A 413 -87.91 47.05 -3.94
N ASN A 414 -87.19 48.14 -3.56
CA ASN A 414 -87.72 49.25 -2.79
C ASN A 414 -88.81 50.00 -3.57
N ALA A 415 -88.65 50.11 -4.91
CA ALA A 415 -89.71 50.67 -5.75
C ALA A 415 -90.96 49.78 -5.76
N LEU A 416 -90.80 48.43 -5.89
CA LEU A 416 -91.87 47.45 -5.82
C LEU A 416 -92.59 47.47 -4.46
N LEU A 417 -91.80 47.52 -3.35
CA LEU A 417 -92.38 47.68 -2.01
C LEU A 417 -93.16 48.98 -1.84
N GLY A 418 -92.59 50.09 -2.29
CA GLY A 418 -93.26 51.37 -2.26
C GLY A 418 -94.59 51.39 -3.07
N TYR A 419 -94.54 50.75 -4.27
CA TYR A 419 -95.77 50.59 -5.06
C TYR A 419 -96.82 49.67 -4.38
N SER A 420 -96.38 48.59 -3.73
CA SER A 420 -97.23 47.69 -3.01
C SER A 420 -97.90 48.35 -1.79
N GLU A 421 -97.13 49.18 -1.06
CA GLU A 421 -97.67 49.99 0.05
C GLU A 421 -98.68 51.02 -0.43
N LEU A 422 -98.41 51.68 -1.56
CA LEU A 422 -99.37 52.62 -2.15
C LEU A 422 -100.68 51.93 -2.61
N ILE A 423 -100.59 50.71 -3.18
CA ILE A 423 -101.73 49.93 -3.58
C ILE A 423 -102.54 49.47 -2.34
N THR A 424 -101.85 49.10 -1.25
CA THR A 424 -102.53 48.70 -0.01
C THR A 424 -103.18 49.85 0.67
N MET A 425 -102.60 51.05 0.68
CA MET A 425 -103.19 52.26 1.19
C MET A 425 -104.36 52.71 0.32
N SER A 426 -104.29 52.56 -1.00
CA SER A 426 -105.36 52.87 -1.92
C SER A 426 -106.61 51.93 -1.74
N SER A 427 -106.38 50.69 -1.36
CA SER A 427 -107.45 49.68 -1.10
C SER A 427 -108.08 49.82 0.27
N MET A 428 -107.50 50.59 1.20
CA MET A 428 -108.13 50.88 2.53
C MET A 428 -108.92 52.21 2.57
N SER A 429 -108.96 52.95 1.47
CA SER A 429 -109.68 54.21 1.38
C SER A 429 -110.97 54.12 0.50
N THR A 430 -111.56 52.97 0.28
CA THR A 430 -112.85 52.72 -0.33
C THR A 430 -113.81 52.06 0.62
#